data_2a3e10c3ece49a82df3848d817b68492
#
_entry.id   2a3e10c3ece49a82df3848d817b68492
#
_cell.length_a   1.000
_cell.length_b   1.000
_cell.length_c   1.000
_cell.angle_alpha   90.00
_cell.angle_beta   90.00
_cell.angle_gamma   90.00
#
_symmetry.space_group_name_H-M   'P 1'
#
loop_
_entity.id
_entity.type
_entity.pdbx_description
1 polymer ?
#
loop_
_entity_poly.entity_id
_entity_poly.type
_entity_poly.pdbx_seq_one_letter_code
_entity_poly.pdbx_strand_id
1 'polypeptide(L)'
;MKESELIKKISDYLKSIPDLFFWKEHGGMYGTAGIPDIIICYRGRFIGLECKVGKNKPTMLQSLTIRRILQAGGYAMIVRTVEEVKQLISAFEQE
;
A
#
# COMPACT_ATOMS: atom_id res chain seq x y z
N MET A 1 -7.78 11.53 12.12
CA MET A 1 -6.47 10.92 11.81
C MET A 1 -5.95 11.48 10.49
N LYS A 2 -4.65 11.73 10.43
CA LYS A 2 -3.99 12.14 9.19
C LYS A 2 -3.51 10.93 8.41
N GLU A 3 -3.37 11.07 7.10
CA GLU A 3 -2.83 9.99 6.26
C GLU A 3 -1.44 9.56 6.73
N SER A 4 -0.60 10.52 7.15
CA SER A 4 0.73 10.20 7.67
C SER A 4 0.70 9.31 8.90
N GLU A 5 -0.30 9.47 9.74
CA GLU A 5 -0.48 8.62 10.93
C GLU A 5 -0.90 7.20 10.52
N LEU A 6 -1.78 7.08 9.54
CA LEU A 6 -2.18 5.77 9.02
C LEU A 6 -0.98 5.06 8.39
N ILE A 7 -0.20 5.77 7.57
CA ILE A 7 1.00 5.22 6.95
C ILE A 7 1.98 4.72 8.02
N LYS A 8 2.17 5.50 9.10
CA LYS A 8 3.07 5.10 10.18
C LYS A 8 2.57 3.83 10.87
N LYS A 9 1.28 3.76 11.18
CA LYS A 9 0.70 2.58 11.84
C LYS A 9 0.84 1.32 10.97
N ILE A 10 0.58 1.45 9.69
CA ILE A 10 0.74 0.34 8.74
C ILE A 10 2.22 -0.08 8.67
N SER A 11 3.12 0.89 8.58
CA SER A 11 4.56 0.61 8.52
C SER A 11 5.04 -0.13 9.76
N ASP A 12 4.59 0.31 10.94
CA ASP A 12 4.95 -0.34 12.19
C ASP A 12 4.47 -1.81 12.22
N TYR A 13 3.26 -2.05 11.74
CA TYR A 13 2.74 -3.41 11.62
C TYR A 13 3.58 -4.25 10.65
N LEU A 14 3.88 -3.71 9.46
CA LEU A 14 4.63 -4.44 8.43
C LEU A 14 6.03 -4.82 8.92
N LYS A 15 6.65 -3.99 9.75
CA LYS A 15 7.97 -4.29 10.33
C LYS A 15 7.95 -5.54 11.21
N SER A 16 6.78 -5.93 11.72
CA SER A 16 6.65 -7.10 12.58
C SER A 16 6.49 -8.40 11.80
N ILE A 17 6.30 -8.33 10.48
CA ILE A 17 6.03 -9.52 9.66
C ILE A 17 7.35 -10.09 9.14
N PRO A 18 7.67 -11.37 9.46
CA PRO A 18 8.89 -11.99 8.95
C PRO A 18 8.86 -12.11 7.42
N ASP A 19 10.04 -11.95 6.82
CA ASP A 19 10.24 -12.15 5.39
C ASP A 19 9.37 -11.27 4.50
N LEU A 20 9.03 -10.09 4.99
CA LEU A 20 8.32 -9.08 4.25
C LEU A 20 9.24 -7.87 4.04
N PHE A 21 9.36 -7.43 2.80
CA PHE A 21 10.12 -6.23 2.44
C PHE A 21 9.16 -5.14 2.01
N PHE A 22 9.36 -3.92 2.49
CA PHE A 22 8.55 -2.79 2.05
C PHE A 22 9.31 -1.49 2.16
N TRP A 23 8.83 -0.48 1.44
CA TRP A 23 9.29 0.88 1.63
C TRP A 23 8.11 1.85 1.51
N LYS A 24 8.28 3.01 2.13
CA LYS A 24 7.32 4.10 2.00
C LYS A 24 7.76 4.96 0.82
N GLU A 25 6.85 5.16 -0.11
CA GLU A 25 7.13 6.01 -1.26
C GLU A 25 6.90 7.45 -0.86
N HIS A 26 7.92 8.27 -1.03
CA HIS A 26 7.80 9.69 -0.76
C HIS A 26 7.59 10.40 -2.09
N GLY A 27 6.36 10.77 -2.38
CA GLY A 27 6.05 11.61 -3.52
C GLY A 27 6.86 12.89 -3.41
N GLY A 28 7.63 13.20 -4.41
CA GLY A 28 8.46 14.38 -4.38
C GLY A 28 9.00 14.67 -5.76
N MET A 29 9.97 15.59 -5.81
CA MET A 29 10.54 16.06 -7.07
C MET A 29 11.11 14.91 -7.91
N TYR A 30 11.59 13.86 -7.26
CA TYR A 30 12.22 12.73 -7.93
C TYR A 30 11.38 11.47 -7.91
N GLY A 31 10.19 11.51 -7.29
CA GLY A 31 9.29 10.36 -7.24
C GLY A 31 8.39 10.30 -8.46
N THR A 32 7.91 9.10 -8.78
CA THR A 32 6.91 8.91 -9.82
C THR A 32 5.53 9.26 -9.26
N ALA A 33 4.84 10.19 -9.90
CA ALA A 33 3.52 10.62 -9.46
C ALA A 33 2.53 9.46 -9.54
N GLY A 34 1.66 9.36 -8.55
CA GLY A 34 0.59 8.35 -8.53
C GLY A 34 0.99 7.00 -7.97
N ILE A 35 2.27 6.80 -7.63
CA ILE A 35 2.72 5.55 -7.00
C ILE A 35 2.08 5.43 -5.60
N PRO A 36 1.59 4.24 -5.23
CA PRO A 36 1.02 4.04 -3.89
C PRO A 36 1.98 4.41 -2.76
N ASP A 37 1.44 4.82 -1.63
CA ASP A 37 2.21 5.30 -0.47
C ASP A 37 3.16 4.26 0.10
N ILE A 38 2.79 3.00 0.05
CA ILE A 38 3.60 1.90 0.57
C ILE A 38 3.69 0.82 -0.50
N ILE A 39 4.91 0.39 -0.79
CA ILE A 39 5.17 -0.70 -1.73
C ILE A 39 5.71 -1.88 -0.94
N ILE A 40 5.14 -3.06 -1.16
CA ILE A 40 5.47 -4.27 -0.43
C ILE A 40 5.85 -5.37 -1.41
N CYS A 41 6.87 -6.14 -1.04
CA CYS A 41 7.12 -7.43 -1.65
C CYS A 41 6.94 -8.49 -0.56
N TYR A 42 5.97 -9.37 -0.72
CA TYR A 42 5.69 -10.41 0.27
C TYR A 42 5.32 -11.71 -0.44
N ARG A 43 6.08 -12.76 -0.15
CA ARG A 43 5.88 -14.09 -0.74
C ARG A 43 5.86 -14.05 -2.27
N GLY A 44 6.76 -13.23 -2.82
CA GLY A 44 6.90 -13.07 -4.27
C GLY A 44 5.88 -12.16 -4.93
N ARG A 45 5.02 -11.50 -4.15
CA ARG A 45 3.97 -10.64 -4.69
C ARG A 45 4.31 -9.17 -4.51
N PHE A 46 4.02 -8.40 -5.54
CA PHE A 46 4.11 -6.95 -5.48
C PHE A 46 2.78 -6.40 -5.00
N ILE A 47 2.80 -5.61 -3.93
CA ILE A 47 1.58 -5.05 -3.34
C ILE A 47 1.77 -3.56 -3.12
N GLY A 48 0.89 -2.75 -3.69
CA GLY A 48 0.88 -1.30 -3.49
C GLY A 48 -0.31 -0.89 -2.64
N LEU A 49 -0.05 -0.12 -1.59
CA LEU A 49 -1.10 0.38 -0.71
C LEU A 49 -1.18 1.89 -0.80
N GLU A 50 -2.32 2.39 -1.25
CA GLU A 50 -2.62 3.82 -1.26
C GLU A 50 -3.45 4.13 -0.01
N CYS A 51 -2.90 4.95 0.89
CA CYS A 51 -3.53 5.25 2.17
C CYS A 51 -4.44 6.46 2.06
N LYS A 52 -5.69 6.30 2.45
CA LYS A 52 -6.67 7.38 2.50
C LYS A 52 -7.38 7.36 3.84
N VAL A 53 -7.70 8.52 4.38
CA VAL A 53 -8.43 8.64 5.65
C VAL A 53 -9.80 9.26 5.42
N GLY A 54 -10.76 8.93 6.31
CA GLY A 54 -12.11 9.46 6.23
C GLY A 54 -12.76 9.15 4.90
N LYS A 55 -13.26 10.18 4.23
CA LYS A 55 -13.95 10.07 2.94
C LYS A 55 -13.07 10.49 1.76
N ASN A 56 -11.78 10.69 2.00
CA ASN A 56 -10.86 11.09 0.94
C ASN A 56 -10.81 10.03 -0.14
N LYS A 57 -10.78 10.48 -1.39
CA LYS A 57 -10.77 9.60 -2.55
C LYS A 57 -9.43 9.69 -3.27
N PRO A 58 -9.04 8.62 -3.98
CA PRO A 58 -7.82 8.69 -4.78
C PRO A 58 -7.98 9.69 -5.91
N THR A 59 -6.86 10.26 -6.34
CA THR A 59 -6.83 11.08 -7.54
C THR A 59 -6.98 10.18 -8.76
N MET A 60 -7.25 10.77 -9.91
CA MET A 60 -7.34 10.03 -11.16
C MET A 60 -6.02 9.30 -11.47
N LEU A 61 -4.89 9.96 -11.24
CA LEU A 61 -3.58 9.36 -11.48
C LEU A 61 -3.31 8.18 -10.54
N GLN A 62 -3.69 8.31 -9.26
CA GLN A 62 -3.56 7.21 -8.31
C GLN A 62 -4.41 6.02 -8.74
N SER A 63 -5.64 6.26 -9.16
CA SER A 63 -6.53 5.20 -9.64
C SER A 63 -5.98 4.50 -10.87
N LEU A 64 -5.40 5.27 -11.79
CA LEU A 64 -4.79 4.72 -13.01
C LEU A 64 -3.59 3.84 -12.66
N THR A 65 -2.75 4.28 -11.74
CA THR A 65 -1.58 3.51 -11.31
C THR A 65 -1.99 2.19 -10.67
N ILE A 66 -3.01 2.21 -9.81
CA ILE A 66 -3.55 0.99 -9.21
C ILE A 66 -3.98 0.02 -10.30
N ARG A 67 -4.73 0.50 -11.29
CA ARG A 67 -5.17 -0.34 -12.42
C ARG A 67 -3.99 -0.94 -13.17
N ARG A 68 -2.95 -0.15 -13.40
CA ARG A 68 -1.75 -0.62 -14.11
C ARG A 68 -1.03 -1.73 -13.35
N ILE A 69 -0.93 -1.59 -12.04
CA ILE A 69 -0.32 -2.62 -11.20
C ILE A 69 -1.11 -3.93 -11.29
N LEU A 70 -2.44 -3.82 -11.20
CA LEU A 70 -3.32 -5.00 -11.30
C LEU A 70 -3.19 -5.68 -12.66
N GLN A 71 -3.15 -4.89 -13.74
CA GLN A 71 -3.00 -5.42 -15.09
C GLN A 71 -1.65 -6.11 -15.30
N ALA A 72 -0.63 -5.66 -14.60
CA ALA A 72 0.71 -6.26 -14.66
C ALA A 72 0.85 -7.51 -13.79
N GLY A 73 -0.20 -7.90 -13.07
CA GLY A 73 -0.19 -9.10 -12.24
C GLY A 73 0.13 -8.87 -10.78
N GLY A 74 0.31 -7.63 -10.37
CA GLY A 74 0.51 -7.27 -8.97
C GLY A 74 -0.80 -7.01 -8.25
N TYR A 75 -0.69 -6.54 -7.02
CA TYR A 75 -1.83 -6.16 -6.19
C TYR A 75 -1.69 -4.69 -5.80
N ALA A 76 -2.78 -3.95 -5.87
CA ALA A 76 -2.79 -2.56 -5.43
C ALA A 76 -4.19 -2.18 -5.03
N MET A 77 -4.31 -1.39 -3.96
CA MET A 77 -5.61 -1.03 -3.42
C MET A 77 -5.52 0.19 -2.53
N ILE A 78 -6.69 0.78 -2.31
CA ILE A 78 -6.87 1.83 -1.30
C ILE A 78 -7.06 1.13 0.04
N VAL A 79 -6.34 1.57 1.07
CA VAL A 79 -6.55 1.09 2.44
C VAL A 79 -6.84 2.28 3.34
N ARG A 80 -7.73 2.08 4.29
CA ARG A 80 -8.20 3.13 5.20
C ARG A 80 -7.92 2.79 6.66
N THR A 81 -7.59 1.53 6.96
CA THR A 81 -7.31 1.08 8.33
C THR A 81 -6.17 0.08 8.33
N VAL A 82 -5.51 -0.05 9.49
CA VAL A 82 -4.49 -1.08 9.69
C VAL A 82 -5.10 -2.48 9.59
N GLU A 83 -6.34 -2.62 10.05
CA GLU A 83 -7.04 -3.90 10.04
C GLU A 83 -7.21 -4.45 8.63
N GLU A 84 -7.49 -3.57 7.66
CA GLU A 84 -7.58 -3.98 6.26
C GLU A 84 -6.26 -4.58 5.77
N VAL A 85 -5.14 -3.97 6.18
CA VAL A 85 -3.80 -4.47 5.81
C VAL A 85 -3.52 -5.81 6.49
N LYS A 86 -3.90 -5.96 7.76
CA LYS A 86 -3.72 -7.22 8.48
C LYS A 86 -4.48 -8.36 7.80
N GLN A 87 -5.70 -8.10 7.36
CA GLN A 87 -6.51 -9.09 6.65
C GLN A 87 -5.86 -9.48 5.32
N LEU A 88 -5.32 -8.50 4.60
CA LEU A 88 -4.64 -8.72 3.34
C LEU A 88 -3.40 -9.61 3.52
N ILE A 89 -2.54 -9.26 4.47
CA ILE A 89 -1.31 -10.02 4.73
C ILE A 89 -1.67 -11.44 5.19
N SER A 90 -2.67 -11.58 6.05
CA SER A 90 -3.12 -12.89 6.51
C SER A 90 -3.59 -13.77 5.35
N ALA A 91 -4.29 -13.20 4.39
CA ALA A 91 -4.74 -13.94 3.21
C ALA A 91 -3.56 -14.48 2.39
N PHE A 92 -2.50 -13.68 2.24
CA PHE A 92 -1.31 -14.13 1.52
C PHE A 92 -0.51 -15.19 2.28
N GLU A 93 -0.53 -15.14 3.60
CA GLU A 93 0.14 -16.16 4.42
C GLU A 93 -0.44 -17.55 4.21
N GLN A 94 -1.72 -17.64 3.89
CA GLN A 94 -2.44 -18.91 3.77
C GLN A 94 -2.33 -19.54 2.39
N GLU A 95 -1.70 -18.88 1.46
CA GLU A 95 -1.52 -19.42 0.12
C GLU A 95 -0.34 -20.38 0.00
#